data_8e88f92157a8822042cd9c81e0292973
#
_entry.id   8e88f92157a8822042cd9c81e0292973
#
_cell.length_a   1.000
_cell.length_b   1.000
_cell.length_c   1.000
_cell.angle_alpha   90.00
_cell.angle_beta   90.00
_cell.angle_gamma   90.00
#
_symmetry.space_group_name_H-M   'P 1'
#
loop_
_entity.id
_entity.type
_entity.pdbx_description
1 polymer ?
#
loop_
_entity_poly.entity_id
_entity_poly.type
_entity_poly.pdbx_seq_one_letter_code
_entity_poly.pdbx_strand_id
1 'polypeptide(L)'
;MLNSANAARKPRKPLGTNETFWGYVFLAPVIIGFLVFTAVPVVVSLYYSLTNYDGITAPKFIGLSNYIDLFQNGEFGHALLNSVYFTIGTVPLGAFLALLVAILLNQKIKAQSLYRSAFFIPCIVSYVAIAMVWQWMYNQDYGLINSVLGALGLPQPGWLATEELAMPSVMIMTIWKGLGYNGVILLAGLQGISPSLYEAAEIDGASAFQRFTRITLPMIRPTMMFVLLTSMIGALQAFDQIYIMTSGGPGRATEVVCYLIYMNAFQSFKQGY
;
A
#
# COMPACT_ATOMS: atom_id res chain seq x y z
N MET A 1 -4.74 41.91 -58.98
CA MET A 1 -5.60 42.69 -58.10
C MET A 1 -6.57 41.75 -57.43
N LEU A 2 -6.76 41.97 -56.14
CA LEU A 2 -7.72 41.35 -55.21
C LEU A 2 -7.25 40.07 -54.49
N ASN A 3 -6.46 40.37 -53.51
CA ASN A 3 -6.17 39.51 -52.38
C ASN A 3 -7.26 39.78 -51.30
N SER A 4 -8.23 38.92 -51.10
CA SER A 4 -9.21 39.04 -50.03
C SER A 4 -8.88 38.02 -48.93
N ALA A 5 -8.35 38.59 -47.86
CA ALA A 5 -8.03 37.92 -46.60
C ALA A 5 -9.25 37.14 -46.08
N ASN A 6 -9.14 35.84 -46.08
CA ASN A 6 -10.05 34.94 -45.33
C ASN A 6 -9.56 34.88 -43.87
N ALA A 7 -9.94 35.89 -43.09
CA ALA A 7 -9.79 35.87 -41.65
C ALA A 7 -10.69 34.77 -41.09
N ALA A 8 -10.10 33.66 -40.71
CA ALA A 8 -10.78 32.56 -40.03
C ALA A 8 -11.43 33.12 -38.73
N ARG A 9 -12.75 33.31 -38.76
CA ARG A 9 -13.54 33.63 -37.57
C ARG A 9 -13.39 32.48 -36.55
N LYS A 10 -12.70 32.77 -35.45
CA LYS A 10 -12.72 31.87 -34.29
C LYS A 10 -14.18 31.54 -33.93
N PRO A 11 -14.55 30.29 -33.73
CA PRO A 11 -15.90 29.92 -33.35
C PRO A 11 -16.23 30.62 -32.03
N ARG A 12 -17.28 31.45 -32.03
CA ARG A 12 -17.82 32.04 -30.82
C ARG A 12 -18.36 30.91 -29.98
N LYS A 13 -17.81 30.71 -28.77
CA LYS A 13 -18.38 29.81 -27.74
C LYS A 13 -19.85 30.19 -27.53
N PRO A 14 -20.77 29.23 -27.52
CA PRO A 14 -22.17 29.54 -27.25
C PRO A 14 -22.32 30.19 -25.89
N LEU A 15 -23.00 31.34 -25.85
CA LEU A 15 -23.29 32.15 -24.65
C LEU A 15 -24.32 31.44 -23.74
N GLY A 16 -24.01 30.26 -23.21
CA GLY A 16 -24.96 29.53 -22.38
C GLY A 16 -24.43 28.38 -21.55
N THR A 17 -23.24 27.90 -21.83
CA THR A 17 -22.60 26.86 -20.99
C THR A 17 -21.48 27.48 -20.20
N ASN A 18 -21.76 27.87 -18.97
CA ASN A 18 -20.74 28.27 -18.03
C ASN A 18 -19.98 26.98 -17.60
N GLU A 19 -19.03 26.54 -18.44
CA GLU A 19 -18.23 25.32 -18.26
C GLU A 19 -17.66 25.24 -16.83
N THR A 20 -17.28 26.39 -16.29
CA THR A 20 -16.79 26.53 -14.91
C THR A 20 -17.87 26.20 -13.88
N PHE A 21 -19.10 26.69 -14.09
CA PHE A 21 -20.22 26.38 -13.17
C PHE A 21 -20.53 24.88 -13.14
N TRP A 22 -20.66 24.25 -14.31
CA TRP A 22 -20.89 22.82 -14.40
C TRP A 22 -19.71 22.01 -13.86
N GLY A 23 -18.48 22.49 -14.04
CA GLY A 23 -17.28 21.89 -13.43
C GLY A 23 -17.41 21.84 -11.91
N TYR A 24 -17.81 22.93 -11.24
CA TYR A 24 -18.04 22.94 -9.79
C TYR A 24 -19.23 22.06 -9.37
N VAL A 25 -20.31 22.02 -10.14
CA VAL A 25 -21.46 21.15 -9.85
C VAL A 25 -21.05 19.67 -9.87
N PHE A 26 -20.26 19.24 -10.86
CA PHE A 26 -19.77 17.86 -10.91
C PHE A 26 -18.72 17.52 -9.84
N LEU A 27 -17.92 18.51 -9.43
CA LEU A 27 -16.95 18.33 -8.35
C LEU A 27 -17.58 18.41 -6.95
N ALA A 28 -18.75 19.07 -6.81
CA ALA A 28 -19.36 19.32 -5.52
C ALA A 28 -19.57 18.05 -4.66
N PRO A 29 -20.09 16.92 -5.20
CA PRO A 29 -20.27 15.71 -4.39
C PRO A 29 -18.94 15.19 -3.81
N VAL A 30 -17.86 15.23 -4.59
CA VAL A 30 -16.53 14.79 -4.15
C VAL A 30 -15.95 15.76 -3.13
N ILE A 31 -16.07 17.07 -3.35
CA ILE A 31 -15.59 18.10 -2.42
C ILE A 31 -16.36 18.02 -1.10
N ILE A 32 -17.68 17.89 -1.14
CA ILE A 32 -18.52 17.74 0.07
C ILE A 32 -18.11 16.46 0.83
N GLY A 33 -17.99 15.34 0.13
CA GLY A 33 -17.51 14.09 0.73
C GLY A 33 -16.14 14.24 1.38
N PHE A 34 -15.19 14.86 0.71
CA PHE A 34 -13.88 15.14 1.27
C PHE A 34 -13.94 16.05 2.52
N LEU A 35 -14.72 17.13 2.46
CA LEU A 35 -14.86 18.05 3.59
C LEU A 35 -15.50 17.34 4.80
N VAL A 36 -16.59 16.62 4.60
CA VAL A 36 -17.34 15.99 5.70
C VAL A 36 -16.59 14.79 6.29
N PHE A 37 -16.02 13.93 5.45
CA PHE A 37 -15.45 12.65 5.91
C PHE A 37 -13.94 12.66 6.06
N THR A 38 -13.25 13.73 5.64
CA THR A 38 -11.79 13.82 5.78
C THR A 38 -11.38 15.10 6.48
N ALA A 39 -11.71 16.26 5.95
CA ALA A 39 -11.21 17.53 6.48
C ALA A 39 -11.77 17.84 7.88
N VAL A 40 -13.09 17.70 8.07
CA VAL A 40 -13.71 17.95 9.40
C VAL A 40 -13.17 16.99 10.46
N PRO A 41 -13.13 15.64 10.27
CA PRO A 41 -12.52 14.73 11.23
C PRO A 41 -11.06 15.05 11.56
N VAL A 42 -10.24 15.47 10.59
CA VAL A 42 -8.84 15.86 10.84
C VAL A 42 -8.76 17.08 11.76
N VAL A 43 -9.59 18.12 11.51
CA VAL A 43 -9.63 19.31 12.36
C VAL A 43 -10.14 18.98 13.78
N VAL A 44 -11.17 18.15 13.87
CA VAL A 44 -11.72 17.68 15.15
C VAL A 44 -10.70 16.84 15.92
N SER A 45 -9.97 15.95 15.25
CA SER A 45 -8.90 15.15 15.84
C SER A 45 -7.76 16.04 16.37
N LEU A 46 -7.38 17.09 15.60
CA LEU A 46 -6.39 18.07 16.04
C LEU A 46 -6.86 18.83 17.30
N TYR A 47 -8.15 19.18 17.38
CA TYR A 47 -8.70 19.80 18.59
C TYR A 47 -8.65 18.84 19.78
N TYR A 48 -9.09 17.57 19.61
CA TYR A 48 -9.04 16.59 20.70
C TYR A 48 -7.62 16.25 21.12
N SER A 49 -6.63 16.29 20.24
CA SER A 49 -5.24 16.04 20.61
C SER A 49 -4.69 17.04 21.64
N LEU A 50 -5.30 18.19 21.77
CA LEU A 50 -4.97 19.22 22.79
C LEU A 50 -5.83 19.07 24.07
N THR A 51 -6.59 17.99 24.19
CA THR A 51 -7.49 17.73 25.32
C THR A 51 -7.26 16.35 25.93
N ASN A 52 -7.78 16.12 27.13
CA ASN A 52 -7.81 14.78 27.76
C ASN A 52 -9.08 13.99 27.38
N TYR A 53 -9.53 14.08 26.12
CA TYR A 53 -10.77 13.44 25.69
C TYR A 53 -10.67 11.91 25.73
N ASP A 54 -11.65 11.29 26.41
CA ASP A 54 -11.78 9.84 26.61
C ASP A 54 -12.94 9.21 25.80
N GLY A 55 -13.63 10.01 24.97
CA GLY A 55 -14.79 9.57 24.20
C GLY A 55 -16.12 9.59 24.97
N ILE A 56 -16.12 9.83 26.29
CA ILE A 56 -17.28 9.75 27.18
C ILE A 56 -17.52 11.08 27.90
N THR A 57 -16.48 11.63 28.52
CA THR A 57 -16.56 12.87 29.30
C THR A 57 -16.28 14.10 28.44
N ALA A 58 -16.72 15.27 28.92
CA ALA A 58 -16.46 16.51 28.21
C ALA A 58 -14.93 16.77 28.10
N PRO A 59 -14.41 17.09 26.91
CA PRO A 59 -12.99 17.33 26.71
C PRO A 59 -12.52 18.55 27.52
N LYS A 60 -11.43 18.39 28.28
CA LYS A 60 -10.77 19.49 28.99
C LYS A 60 -9.47 19.81 28.26
N PHE A 61 -9.23 21.09 28.00
CA PHE A 61 -8.01 21.53 27.35
C PHE A 61 -6.79 21.32 28.25
N ILE A 62 -5.79 20.59 27.76
CA ILE A 62 -4.52 20.28 28.46
C ILE A 62 -3.28 20.74 27.68
N GLY A 63 -3.47 21.51 26.60
CA GLY A 63 -2.37 22.02 25.77
C GLY A 63 -1.61 20.88 25.08
N LEU A 64 -0.28 20.92 25.16
CA LEU A 64 0.62 19.96 24.51
C LEU A 64 0.99 18.74 25.36
N SER A 65 0.28 18.47 26.46
CA SER A 65 0.63 17.39 27.40
C SER A 65 0.65 16.02 26.69
N ASN A 66 -0.36 15.71 25.85
CA ASN A 66 -0.39 14.46 25.09
C ASN A 66 0.84 14.28 24.20
N TYR A 67 1.32 15.34 23.57
CA TYR A 67 2.52 15.29 22.73
C TYR A 67 3.81 15.08 23.54
N ILE A 68 3.89 15.70 24.73
CA ILE A 68 5.03 15.50 25.63
C ILE A 68 5.05 14.04 26.11
N ASP A 69 3.92 13.51 26.55
CA ASP A 69 3.78 12.13 27.00
C ASP A 69 4.09 11.14 25.87
N LEU A 70 3.64 11.40 24.64
CA LEU A 70 3.89 10.58 23.48
C LEU A 70 5.39 10.37 23.21
N PHE A 71 6.18 11.43 23.34
CA PHE A 71 7.63 11.36 23.11
C PHE A 71 8.41 10.87 24.32
N GLN A 72 7.90 11.03 25.53
CA GLN A 72 8.57 10.59 26.76
C GLN A 72 8.37 9.11 27.06
N ASN A 73 7.20 8.54 26.76
CA ASN A 73 6.89 7.14 27.09
C ASN A 73 7.62 6.11 26.22
N GLY A 74 8.26 6.52 25.12
CA GLY A 74 8.99 5.62 24.24
C GLY A 74 8.12 4.67 23.39
N GLU A 75 6.83 4.54 23.71
CA GLU A 75 5.90 3.63 23.02
C GLU A 75 5.73 4.02 21.54
N PHE A 76 5.50 5.29 21.30
CA PHE A 76 5.40 5.82 19.94
C PHE A 76 6.68 5.62 19.15
N GLY A 77 7.84 5.87 19.75
CA GLY A 77 9.14 5.67 19.10
C GLY A 77 9.32 4.22 18.67
N HIS A 78 8.96 3.26 19.54
CA HIS A 78 9.01 1.83 19.21
C HIS A 78 8.05 1.47 18.08
N ALA A 79 6.80 1.90 18.15
CA ALA A 79 5.80 1.65 17.11
C ALA A 79 6.18 2.30 15.76
N LEU A 80 6.79 3.49 15.80
CA LEU A 80 7.30 4.17 14.62
C LEU A 80 8.45 3.39 13.97
N LEU A 81 9.42 2.92 14.76
CA LEU A 81 10.52 2.09 14.27
C LEU A 81 10.02 0.80 13.64
N ASN A 82 9.04 0.13 14.26
CA ASN A 82 8.39 -1.05 13.71
C ASN A 82 7.66 -0.75 12.40
N SER A 83 6.95 0.38 12.30
CA SER A 83 6.28 0.80 11.08
C SER A 83 7.28 1.08 9.94
N VAL A 84 8.41 1.71 10.25
CA VAL A 84 9.49 1.95 9.29
C VAL A 84 10.15 0.64 8.87
N TYR A 85 10.46 -0.25 9.83
CA TYR A 85 11.03 -1.58 9.56
C TYR A 85 10.08 -2.41 8.67
N PHE A 86 8.79 -2.45 8.99
CA PHE A 86 7.77 -3.10 8.18
C PHE A 86 7.71 -2.53 6.76
N THR A 87 7.73 -1.21 6.63
CA THR A 87 7.67 -0.53 5.33
C THR A 87 8.91 -0.81 4.48
N ILE A 88 10.10 -0.69 5.06
CA ILE A 88 11.37 -0.96 4.35
C ILE A 88 11.48 -2.45 3.96
N GLY A 89 11.01 -3.36 4.80
CA GLY A 89 11.01 -4.78 4.50
C GLY A 89 9.99 -5.20 3.44
N THR A 90 8.80 -4.61 3.46
CA THR A 90 7.72 -5.02 2.55
C THR A 90 7.76 -4.32 1.20
N VAL A 91 7.98 -3.00 1.16
CA VAL A 91 7.75 -2.21 -0.06
C VAL A 91 8.80 -2.48 -1.14
N PRO A 92 10.11 -2.36 -0.89
CA PRO A 92 11.11 -2.62 -1.94
C PRO A 92 11.07 -4.07 -2.42
N LEU A 93 11.01 -5.02 -1.49
CA LEU A 93 11.00 -6.44 -1.82
C LEU A 93 9.70 -6.83 -2.54
N GLY A 94 8.55 -6.33 -2.09
CA GLY A 94 7.25 -6.55 -2.72
C GLY A 94 7.21 -5.97 -4.14
N ALA A 95 7.69 -4.74 -4.35
CA ALA A 95 7.76 -4.12 -5.67
C ALA A 95 8.72 -4.86 -6.62
N PHE A 96 9.86 -5.31 -6.11
CA PHE A 96 10.81 -6.13 -6.88
C PHE A 96 10.19 -7.46 -7.32
N LEU A 97 9.58 -8.20 -6.41
CA LEU A 97 8.92 -9.47 -6.72
C LEU A 97 7.72 -9.27 -7.65
N ALA A 98 6.95 -8.21 -7.47
CA ALA A 98 5.85 -7.85 -8.36
C ALA A 98 6.35 -7.53 -9.79
N LEU A 99 7.50 -6.86 -9.92
CA LEU A 99 8.14 -6.63 -11.22
C LEU A 99 8.56 -7.94 -11.87
N LEU A 100 9.14 -8.87 -11.13
CA LEU A 100 9.49 -10.20 -11.67
C LEU A 100 8.25 -10.94 -12.17
N VAL A 101 7.17 -10.96 -11.37
CA VAL A 101 5.88 -11.54 -11.78
C VAL A 101 5.34 -10.85 -13.04
N ALA A 102 5.38 -9.52 -13.11
CA ALA A 102 4.93 -8.77 -14.28
C ALA A 102 5.74 -9.12 -15.54
N ILE A 103 7.06 -9.23 -15.44
CA ILE A 103 7.94 -9.63 -16.55
C ILE A 103 7.61 -11.05 -17.02
N LEU A 104 7.44 -11.99 -16.10
CA LEU A 104 7.07 -13.38 -16.43
C LEU A 104 5.69 -13.43 -17.13
N LEU A 105 4.71 -12.68 -16.61
CA LEU A 105 3.37 -12.60 -17.18
C LEU A 105 3.30 -11.79 -18.48
N ASN A 106 4.31 -11.00 -18.80
CA ASN A 106 4.40 -10.27 -20.08
C ASN A 106 4.88 -11.15 -21.23
N GLN A 107 5.42 -12.32 -20.95
CA GLN A 107 5.86 -13.26 -21.98
C GLN A 107 4.67 -14.01 -22.60
N LYS A 108 4.84 -14.51 -23.83
CA LYS A 108 3.84 -15.33 -24.52
C LYS A 108 3.85 -16.77 -23.94
N ILE A 109 3.28 -16.95 -22.75
CA ILE A 109 3.18 -18.25 -22.08
C ILE A 109 1.80 -18.88 -22.30
N LYS A 110 1.76 -20.22 -22.40
CA LYS A 110 0.48 -20.96 -22.45
C LYS A 110 -0.29 -20.73 -21.13
N ALA A 111 -1.62 -20.60 -21.22
CA ALA A 111 -2.49 -20.40 -20.05
C ALA A 111 -2.18 -19.10 -19.24
N GLN A 112 -1.70 -18.04 -19.88
CA GLN A 112 -1.37 -16.74 -19.24
C GLN A 112 -2.52 -16.21 -18.38
N SER A 113 -3.77 -16.39 -18.83
CA SER A 113 -4.96 -15.97 -18.07
C SER A 113 -5.07 -16.69 -16.73
N LEU A 114 -4.75 -17.97 -16.67
CA LEU A 114 -4.78 -18.77 -15.43
C LEU A 114 -3.74 -18.25 -14.42
N TYR A 115 -2.52 -18.00 -14.87
CA TYR A 115 -1.47 -17.43 -14.01
C TYR A 115 -1.84 -16.03 -13.52
N ARG A 116 -2.38 -15.17 -14.39
CA ARG A 116 -2.88 -13.84 -13.99
C ARG A 116 -3.94 -13.97 -12.91
N SER A 117 -4.91 -14.86 -13.08
CA SER A 117 -5.96 -15.11 -12.09
C SER A 117 -5.37 -15.62 -10.78
N ALA A 118 -4.44 -16.56 -10.80
CA ALA A 118 -3.83 -17.14 -9.60
C ALA A 118 -3.10 -16.08 -8.75
N PHE A 119 -2.38 -15.15 -9.38
CA PHE A 119 -1.74 -14.05 -8.67
C PHE A 119 -2.72 -12.95 -8.24
N PHE A 120 -3.82 -12.75 -8.96
CA PHE A 120 -4.77 -11.67 -8.67
C PHE A 120 -5.82 -12.05 -7.63
N ILE A 121 -6.24 -13.31 -7.55
CA ILE A 121 -7.24 -13.79 -6.57
C ILE A 121 -6.93 -13.36 -5.13
N PRO A 122 -5.68 -13.49 -4.61
CA PRO A 122 -5.38 -13.07 -3.24
C PRO A 122 -5.64 -11.59 -2.96
N CYS A 123 -5.52 -10.70 -3.95
CA CYS A 123 -5.71 -9.28 -3.70
C CYS A 123 -7.19 -8.88 -3.56
N ILE A 124 -8.13 -9.68 -4.10
CA ILE A 124 -9.58 -9.44 -3.99
C ILE A 124 -10.09 -9.84 -2.60
N VAL A 125 -9.46 -10.84 -1.97
CA VAL A 125 -9.85 -11.33 -0.65
C VAL A 125 -9.50 -10.31 0.43
N SER A 126 -10.36 -10.17 1.44
CA SER A 126 -10.12 -9.24 2.54
C SER A 126 -8.82 -9.56 3.31
N TYR A 127 -8.17 -8.54 3.86
CA TYR A 127 -6.97 -8.73 4.69
C TYR A 127 -7.22 -9.64 5.89
N VAL A 128 -8.36 -9.46 6.56
CA VAL A 128 -8.74 -10.25 7.74
C VAL A 128 -8.80 -11.75 7.40
N ALA A 129 -9.49 -12.11 6.32
CA ALA A 129 -9.61 -13.52 5.91
C ALA A 129 -8.24 -14.14 5.57
N ILE A 130 -7.40 -13.42 4.83
CA ILE A 130 -6.05 -13.88 4.49
C ILE A 130 -5.18 -13.99 5.74
N ALA A 131 -5.22 -13.00 6.63
CA ALA A 131 -4.46 -13.01 7.87
C ALA A 131 -4.82 -14.22 8.75
N MET A 132 -6.11 -14.59 8.86
CA MET A 132 -6.55 -15.78 9.59
C MET A 132 -6.02 -17.07 8.96
N VAL A 133 -6.05 -17.19 7.62
CA VAL A 133 -5.49 -18.36 6.93
C VAL A 133 -3.99 -18.48 7.16
N TRP A 134 -3.25 -17.37 7.04
CA TRP A 134 -1.81 -17.37 7.27
C TRP A 134 -1.46 -17.62 8.74
N GLN A 135 -2.25 -17.07 9.70
CA GLN A 135 -2.10 -17.37 11.12
C GLN A 135 -2.23 -18.87 11.39
N TRP A 136 -3.22 -19.53 10.76
CA TRP A 136 -3.34 -20.98 10.83
C TRP A 136 -2.15 -21.69 10.17
N MET A 137 -1.69 -21.25 9.01
CA MET A 137 -0.54 -21.84 8.31
C MET A 137 0.76 -21.74 9.12
N TYR A 138 0.93 -20.64 9.87
CA TYR A 138 2.07 -20.38 10.74
C TYR A 138 1.96 -21.02 12.13
N ASN A 139 0.85 -21.69 12.44
CA ASN A 139 0.73 -22.35 13.74
C ASN A 139 1.87 -23.34 13.97
N GLN A 140 2.48 -23.30 15.17
CA GLN A 140 3.68 -24.08 15.46
C GLN A 140 3.40 -25.58 15.51
N ASP A 141 2.24 -26.01 16.05
CA ASP A 141 1.94 -27.40 16.36
C ASP A 141 1.27 -28.13 15.17
N TYR A 142 0.35 -27.45 14.46
CA TYR A 142 -0.47 -28.07 13.41
C TYR A 142 -0.50 -27.26 12.11
N GLY A 143 0.31 -26.19 12.01
CA GLY A 143 0.36 -25.34 10.83
C GLY A 143 0.96 -26.05 9.61
N LEU A 144 0.43 -25.73 8.43
CA LEU A 144 0.85 -26.34 7.17
C LEU A 144 2.35 -26.14 6.91
N ILE A 145 2.88 -24.96 7.21
CA ILE A 145 4.29 -24.62 6.93
C ILE A 145 5.21 -25.51 7.78
N ASN A 146 4.96 -25.62 9.09
CA ASN A 146 5.76 -26.47 9.97
C ASN A 146 5.56 -27.96 9.68
N SER A 147 4.37 -28.39 9.25
CA SER A 147 4.16 -29.77 8.80
C SER A 147 5.02 -30.12 7.59
N VAL A 148 5.13 -29.23 6.62
CA VAL A 148 6.02 -29.42 5.44
C VAL A 148 7.48 -29.38 5.84
N LEU A 149 7.90 -28.42 6.69
CA LEU A 149 9.28 -28.34 7.18
C LEU A 149 9.67 -29.60 7.97
N GLY A 150 8.80 -30.09 8.84
CA GLY A 150 9.00 -31.33 9.59
C GLY A 150 9.13 -32.57 8.69
N ALA A 151 8.32 -32.67 7.65
CA ALA A 151 8.43 -33.75 6.66
C ALA A 151 9.77 -33.71 5.89
N LEU A 152 10.39 -32.53 5.76
CA LEU A 152 11.70 -32.35 5.15
C LEU A 152 12.88 -32.44 6.16
N GLY A 153 12.58 -32.71 7.44
CA GLY A 153 13.59 -32.75 8.50
C GLY A 153 14.18 -31.39 8.87
N LEU A 154 13.48 -30.29 8.55
CA LEU A 154 13.90 -28.93 8.84
C LEU A 154 13.35 -28.44 10.18
N PRO A 155 14.00 -27.44 10.82
CA PRO A 155 13.49 -26.83 12.04
C PRO A 155 12.06 -26.27 11.87
N GLN A 156 11.24 -26.41 12.91
CA GLN A 156 9.87 -25.92 12.97
C GLN A 156 9.78 -24.70 13.90
N PRO A 157 10.06 -23.49 13.39
CA PRO A 157 10.11 -22.29 14.22
C PRO A 157 8.71 -21.83 14.63
N GLY A 158 8.66 -21.09 15.72
CA GLY A 158 7.46 -20.37 16.17
C GLY A 158 7.30 -19.05 15.42
N TRP A 159 6.82 -19.12 14.17
CA TRP A 159 6.73 -18.00 13.23
C TRP A 159 6.16 -16.72 13.82
N LEU A 160 5.07 -16.83 14.60
CA LEU A 160 4.39 -15.70 15.23
C LEU A 160 4.61 -15.65 16.74
N ALA A 161 5.34 -16.63 17.29
CA ALA A 161 5.55 -16.77 18.73
C ALA A 161 6.89 -16.20 19.23
N THR A 162 7.81 -15.90 18.33
CA THR A 162 9.11 -15.30 18.65
C THR A 162 9.21 -13.86 18.14
N GLU A 163 9.88 -13.00 18.89
CA GLU A 163 10.02 -11.57 18.56
C GLU A 163 10.75 -11.37 17.22
N GLU A 164 11.74 -12.22 16.94
CA GLU A 164 12.57 -12.11 15.74
C GLU A 164 11.83 -12.49 14.46
N LEU A 165 10.87 -13.44 14.53
CA LEU A 165 10.19 -13.98 13.36
C LEU A 165 8.80 -13.39 13.13
N ALA A 166 8.17 -12.84 14.16
CA ALA A 166 6.79 -12.36 14.06
C ALA A 166 6.63 -11.28 12.97
N MET A 167 7.44 -10.23 13.01
CA MET A 167 7.37 -9.17 12.00
C MET A 167 7.75 -9.66 10.58
N PRO A 168 8.85 -10.41 10.35
CA PRO A 168 9.13 -11.03 9.06
C PRO A 168 8.00 -11.92 8.52
N SER A 169 7.34 -12.69 9.39
CA SER A 169 6.21 -13.54 8.99
C SER A 169 5.02 -12.74 8.47
N VAL A 170 4.68 -11.64 9.14
CA VAL A 170 3.65 -10.71 8.67
C VAL A 170 4.05 -10.02 7.37
N MET A 171 5.34 -9.67 7.21
CA MET A 171 5.86 -9.10 5.96
C MET A 171 5.72 -10.07 4.79
N ILE A 172 6.05 -11.36 4.96
CA ILE A 172 5.92 -12.39 3.91
C ILE A 172 4.47 -12.48 3.42
N MET A 173 3.51 -12.57 4.34
CA MET A 173 2.09 -12.59 4.00
C MET A 173 1.67 -11.33 3.24
N THR A 174 2.09 -10.16 3.72
CA THR A 174 1.75 -8.85 3.12
C THR A 174 2.32 -8.73 1.70
N ILE A 175 3.58 -9.12 1.51
CA ILE A 175 4.23 -9.15 0.19
C ILE A 175 3.46 -10.08 -0.74
N TRP A 176 3.20 -11.32 -0.32
CA TRP A 176 2.49 -12.31 -1.13
C TRP A 176 1.11 -11.80 -1.56
N LYS A 177 0.35 -11.21 -0.64
CA LYS A 177 -0.96 -10.60 -0.96
C LYS A 177 -0.85 -9.46 -1.96
N GLY A 178 0.18 -8.62 -1.85
CA GLY A 178 0.41 -7.45 -2.70
C GLY A 178 0.90 -7.79 -4.11
N LEU A 179 1.47 -8.98 -4.34
CA LEU A 179 2.07 -9.35 -5.63
C LEU A 179 1.11 -9.22 -6.80
N GLY A 180 -0.14 -9.63 -6.63
CA GLY A 180 -1.14 -9.59 -7.70
C GLY A 180 -1.48 -8.18 -8.13
N TYR A 181 -1.82 -7.31 -7.20
CA TYR A 181 -2.20 -5.93 -7.47
C TYR A 181 -1.04 -5.14 -8.10
N ASN A 182 0.10 -5.15 -7.46
CA ASN A 182 1.30 -4.45 -7.95
C ASN A 182 1.79 -5.04 -9.27
N GLY A 183 1.73 -6.37 -9.41
CA GLY A 183 2.11 -7.07 -10.64
C GLY A 183 1.25 -6.71 -11.84
N VAL A 184 -0.07 -6.55 -11.67
CA VAL A 184 -0.97 -6.13 -12.76
C VAL A 184 -0.70 -4.69 -13.18
N ILE A 185 -0.45 -3.77 -12.23
CA ILE A 185 -0.09 -2.38 -12.54
C ILE A 185 1.23 -2.33 -13.32
N LEU A 186 2.25 -3.06 -12.87
CA LEU A 186 3.54 -3.12 -13.54
C LEU A 186 3.43 -3.80 -14.91
N LEU A 187 2.61 -4.84 -15.04
CA LEU A 187 2.34 -5.50 -16.32
C LEU A 187 1.70 -4.54 -17.32
N ALA A 188 0.72 -3.73 -16.89
CA ALA A 188 0.13 -2.70 -17.74
C ALA A 188 1.17 -1.66 -18.18
N GLY A 189 2.07 -1.27 -17.26
CA GLY A 189 3.20 -0.39 -17.59
C GLY A 189 4.16 -1.01 -18.61
N LEU A 190 4.48 -2.30 -18.48
CA LEU A 190 5.32 -3.02 -19.45
C LEU A 190 4.67 -3.12 -20.83
N GLN A 191 3.36 -3.37 -20.88
CA GLN A 191 2.60 -3.44 -22.13
C GLN A 191 2.44 -2.09 -22.84
N GLY A 192 2.63 -0.98 -22.10
CA GLY A 192 2.66 0.37 -22.67
C GLY A 192 3.96 0.73 -23.40
N ILE A 193 5.03 -0.09 -23.29
CA ILE A 193 6.30 0.13 -23.98
C ILE A 193 6.17 -0.34 -25.44
N SER A 194 6.48 0.55 -26.39
CA SER A 194 6.38 0.20 -27.81
C SER A 194 7.30 -0.98 -28.18
N PRO A 195 6.76 -2.04 -28.84
CA PRO A 195 7.57 -3.15 -29.32
C PRO A 195 8.71 -2.73 -30.27
N SER A 196 8.52 -1.66 -31.03
CA SER A 196 9.53 -1.13 -31.97
C SER A 196 10.85 -0.75 -31.29
N LEU A 197 10.83 -0.35 -30.01
CA LEU A 197 12.04 -0.06 -29.26
C LEU A 197 12.88 -1.32 -29.01
N TYR A 198 12.21 -2.44 -28.75
CA TYR A 198 12.88 -3.73 -28.58
C TYR A 198 13.40 -4.29 -29.89
N GLU A 199 12.64 -4.14 -30.98
CA GLU A 199 13.04 -4.57 -32.31
C GLU A 199 14.26 -3.79 -32.81
N ALA A 200 14.27 -2.47 -32.64
CA ALA A 200 15.43 -1.63 -33.01
C ALA A 200 16.67 -2.04 -32.21
N ALA A 201 16.53 -2.21 -30.89
CA ALA A 201 17.64 -2.65 -30.04
C ALA A 201 18.15 -4.06 -30.38
N GLU A 202 17.29 -4.95 -30.89
CA GLU A 202 17.67 -6.27 -31.33
C GLU A 202 18.47 -6.23 -32.66
N ILE A 203 18.08 -5.36 -33.57
CA ILE A 203 18.83 -5.07 -34.81
C ILE A 203 20.22 -4.50 -34.50
N ASP A 204 20.31 -3.63 -33.44
CA ASP A 204 21.56 -3.06 -32.95
C ASP A 204 22.41 -4.06 -32.16
N GLY A 205 21.98 -5.32 -32.02
CA GLY A 205 22.72 -6.39 -31.33
C GLY A 205 22.68 -6.29 -29.80
N ALA A 206 21.73 -5.54 -29.21
CA ALA A 206 21.60 -5.43 -27.76
C ALA A 206 21.17 -6.75 -27.11
N SER A 207 21.91 -7.19 -26.09
CA SER A 207 21.56 -8.37 -25.30
C SER A 207 20.24 -8.16 -24.50
N ALA A 208 19.62 -9.25 -24.03
CA ALA A 208 18.43 -9.20 -23.22
C ALA A 208 18.62 -8.33 -21.95
N PHE A 209 19.77 -8.42 -21.29
CA PHE A 209 20.13 -7.60 -20.13
C PHE A 209 20.25 -6.12 -20.49
N GLN A 210 20.84 -5.80 -21.63
CA GLN A 210 20.94 -4.42 -22.11
C GLN A 210 19.56 -3.85 -22.45
N ARG A 211 18.69 -4.62 -23.10
CA ARG A 211 17.30 -4.22 -23.36
C ARG A 211 16.53 -3.99 -22.05
N PHE A 212 16.71 -4.85 -21.06
CA PHE A 212 16.08 -4.68 -19.75
C PHE A 212 16.54 -3.39 -19.06
N THR A 213 17.86 -3.19 -18.95
CA THR A 213 18.42 -2.07 -18.17
C THR A 213 18.33 -0.72 -18.88
N ARG A 214 18.37 -0.69 -20.23
CA ARG A 214 18.40 0.56 -21.01
C ARG A 214 17.05 0.95 -21.59
N ILE A 215 16.10 -0.01 -21.73
CA ILE A 215 14.76 0.27 -22.29
C ILE A 215 13.70 -0.01 -21.22
N THR A 216 13.58 -1.25 -20.76
CA THR A 216 12.48 -1.65 -19.87
C THR A 216 12.49 -0.87 -18.57
N LEU A 217 13.61 -0.88 -17.85
CA LEU A 217 13.72 -0.27 -16.52
C LEU A 217 13.50 1.26 -16.54
N PRO A 218 14.10 2.03 -17.48
CA PRO A 218 13.80 3.46 -17.58
C PRO A 218 12.36 3.77 -17.99
N MET A 219 11.78 3.00 -18.91
CA MET A 219 10.43 3.24 -19.40
C MET A 219 9.35 2.90 -18.37
N ILE A 220 9.58 1.87 -17.52
CA ILE A 220 8.63 1.50 -16.46
C ILE A 220 8.78 2.35 -15.19
N ARG A 221 9.81 3.18 -15.10
CA ARG A 221 10.12 3.98 -13.91
C ARG A 221 8.92 4.78 -13.37
N PRO A 222 8.09 5.46 -14.16
CA PRO A 222 6.92 6.17 -13.65
C PRO A 222 5.91 5.23 -12.97
N THR A 223 5.64 4.07 -13.58
CA THR A 223 4.74 3.05 -13.03
C THR A 223 5.33 2.43 -11.76
N MET A 224 6.64 2.18 -11.73
CA MET A 224 7.34 1.69 -10.54
C MET A 224 7.27 2.70 -9.40
N MET A 225 7.46 3.99 -9.67
CA MET A 225 7.31 5.05 -8.65
C MET A 225 5.88 5.10 -8.10
N PHE A 226 4.87 4.95 -8.95
CA PHE A 226 3.48 4.86 -8.51
C PHE A 226 3.26 3.65 -7.58
N VAL A 227 3.75 2.47 -7.96
CA VAL A 227 3.66 1.26 -7.12
C VAL A 227 4.39 1.43 -5.79
N LEU A 228 5.59 1.99 -5.79
CA LEU A 228 6.35 2.23 -4.56
C LEU A 228 5.63 3.20 -3.63
N LEU A 229 5.13 4.32 -4.14
CA LEU A 229 4.43 5.33 -3.33
C LEU A 229 3.12 4.79 -2.75
N THR A 230 2.31 4.12 -3.56
CA THR A 230 1.03 3.55 -3.08
C THR A 230 1.25 2.41 -2.09
N SER A 231 2.26 1.56 -2.32
CA SER A 231 2.64 0.50 -1.38
C SER A 231 3.20 1.07 -0.06
N MET A 232 3.97 2.17 -0.12
CA MET A 232 4.49 2.85 1.08
C MET A 232 3.35 3.43 1.93
N ILE A 233 2.37 4.09 1.29
CA ILE A 233 1.18 4.59 1.99
C ILE A 233 0.44 3.43 2.67
N GLY A 234 0.21 2.32 1.94
CA GLY A 234 -0.45 1.14 2.51
C GLY A 234 0.33 0.47 3.63
N ALA A 235 1.67 0.43 3.54
CA ALA A 235 2.51 -0.15 4.58
C ALA A 235 2.55 0.70 5.86
N LEU A 236 2.59 2.03 5.74
CA LEU A 236 2.49 2.94 6.89
C LEU A 236 1.12 2.91 7.57
N GLN A 237 0.08 2.52 6.84
CA GLN A 237 -1.29 2.34 7.34
C GLN A 237 -1.61 0.88 7.71
N ALA A 238 -0.59 0.02 7.85
CA ALA A 238 -0.78 -1.39 8.18
C ALA A 238 -1.45 -1.53 9.55
N PHE A 239 -2.60 -2.23 9.58
CA PHE A 239 -3.35 -2.50 10.81
C PHE A 239 -3.91 -3.93 10.84
N ASP A 240 -4.76 -4.30 9.87
CA ASP A 240 -5.53 -5.56 9.88
C ASP A 240 -4.65 -6.79 10.08
N GLN A 241 -3.54 -6.89 9.34
CA GLN A 241 -2.61 -8.01 9.42
C GLN A 241 -1.92 -8.10 10.77
N ILE A 242 -1.53 -6.96 11.36
CA ILE A 242 -0.92 -6.92 12.68
C ILE A 242 -1.94 -7.32 13.76
N TYR A 243 -3.13 -6.73 13.69
CA TYR A 243 -4.19 -6.98 14.65
C TYR A 243 -4.61 -8.46 14.68
N ILE A 244 -4.80 -9.08 13.52
CA ILE A 244 -5.28 -10.46 13.42
C ILE A 244 -4.17 -11.47 13.71
N MET A 245 -2.96 -11.29 13.13
CA MET A 245 -1.93 -12.33 13.21
C MET A 245 -1.19 -12.34 14.55
N THR A 246 -0.93 -11.17 15.12
CA THR A 246 -0.01 -11.04 16.25
C THR A 246 -0.54 -10.20 17.40
N SER A 247 -1.60 -9.41 17.17
CA SER A 247 -2.10 -8.44 18.16
C SER A 247 -0.97 -7.56 18.76
N GLY A 248 -0.03 -7.11 17.87
CA GLY A 248 1.12 -6.30 18.25
C GLY A 248 2.30 -7.06 18.90
N GLY A 249 2.12 -8.36 19.24
CA GLY A 249 3.09 -9.20 19.95
C GLY A 249 4.02 -10.02 19.02
N PRO A 250 4.83 -10.93 19.63
CA PRO A 250 5.15 -10.99 21.05
C PRO A 250 6.00 -9.80 21.50
N GLY A 251 5.97 -9.46 22.78
CA GLY A 251 6.83 -8.42 23.36
C GLY A 251 6.78 -7.05 22.67
N ARG A 252 5.67 -6.71 21.97
CA ARG A 252 5.51 -5.51 21.13
C ARG A 252 6.34 -5.54 19.82
N ALA A 253 6.88 -6.69 19.43
CA ALA A 253 7.74 -6.81 18.24
C ALA A 253 7.04 -6.43 16.92
N THR A 254 5.71 -6.52 16.85
CA THR A 254 4.93 -6.16 15.67
C THR A 254 4.01 -4.96 15.90
N GLU A 255 4.13 -4.26 17.01
CA GLU A 255 3.34 -3.07 17.29
C GLU A 255 3.73 -1.92 16.36
N VAL A 256 2.83 -1.59 15.43
CA VAL A 256 2.98 -0.46 14.49
C VAL A 256 2.11 0.72 14.91
N VAL A 257 2.35 1.90 14.34
CA VAL A 257 1.66 3.15 14.73
C VAL A 257 0.13 3.01 14.64
N CYS A 258 -0.41 2.44 13.55
CA CYS A 258 -1.87 2.29 13.42
C CYS A 258 -2.46 1.35 14.49
N TYR A 259 -1.72 0.32 14.89
CA TYR A 259 -2.13 -0.56 15.97
C TYR A 259 -2.08 0.16 17.32
N LEU A 260 -1.02 0.94 17.59
CA LEU A 260 -0.91 1.78 18.80
C LEU A 260 -2.06 2.79 18.92
N ILE A 261 -2.42 3.45 17.80
CA ILE A 261 -3.60 4.36 17.74
C ILE A 261 -4.87 3.61 18.15
N TYR A 262 -5.11 2.44 17.57
CA TYR A 262 -6.27 1.62 17.89
C TYR A 262 -6.33 1.24 19.38
N MET A 263 -5.21 0.79 19.95
CA MET A 263 -5.12 0.40 21.37
C MET A 263 -5.41 1.60 22.29
N ASN A 264 -4.85 2.76 22.00
CA ASN A 264 -5.10 3.95 22.81
C ASN A 264 -6.53 4.48 22.65
N ALA A 265 -7.04 4.58 21.42
CA ALA A 265 -8.35 5.18 21.17
C ALA A 265 -9.52 4.28 21.62
N PHE A 266 -9.44 2.95 21.39
CA PHE A 266 -10.58 2.04 21.54
C PHE A 266 -10.45 1.06 22.71
N GLN A 267 -9.24 0.73 23.14
CA GLN A 267 -9.04 -0.17 24.28
C GLN A 267 -8.74 0.61 25.58
N SER A 268 -7.98 1.69 25.50
CA SER A 268 -7.59 2.49 26.66
C SER A 268 -8.44 3.76 26.83
N PHE A 269 -9.35 4.05 25.90
CA PHE A 269 -10.21 5.25 25.92
C PHE A 269 -9.43 6.56 26.06
N LYS A 270 -8.25 6.65 25.45
CA LYS A 270 -7.41 7.85 25.40
C LYS A 270 -7.50 8.47 24.01
N GLN A 271 -8.70 8.96 23.63
CA GLN A 271 -8.94 9.45 22.27
C GLN A 271 -8.26 10.81 21.97
N GLY A 272 -7.91 11.55 23.02
CA GLY A 272 -7.12 12.76 22.88
C GLY A 272 -5.60 12.52 22.71
N TYR A 273 -5.12 11.34 23.07
CA TYR A 273 -3.72 10.92 22.95
C TYR A 273 -3.46 10.30 21.57
#